data_485dc74d052e26c04956ecacc293757f
#
_entry.id   485dc74d052e26c04956ecacc293757f
#
_cell.length_a   1.000
_cell.length_b   1.000
_cell.length_c   1.000
_cell.angle_alpha   90.00
_cell.angle_beta   90.00
_cell.angle_gamma   90.00
#
_symmetry.space_group_name_H-M   'P 1'
#
loop_
_entity.id
_entity.type
_entity.pdbx_description
1 polymer ?
#
loop_
_entity_poly.entity_id
_entity_poly.type
_entity_poly.pdbx_seq_one_letter_code
_entity_poly.pdbx_strand_id
1 'polypeptide(L)'
;QANGAIPSVSFDDIGGLDETIQEMKEIAVVPLIHPEVYKKAGQEPPKGILLYGPPGVGKTLLAKALAREAQCNFLTISGPELFTATYGESERKLREMFEQAKRDAPSVVYIDEIDAIASSRKTGNGELEKRILTQLLVELDGFEERGKVLIVGSTNMMESIDDALLRAGRFDRRIHVPYPD
;
A
#
# COMPACT_ATOMS: atom_id res chain seq x y z
N GLN A 1 11.60 -7.51 12.99
CA GLN A 1 11.92 -6.89 11.70
C GLN A 1 11.97 -5.39 11.83
N ALA A 2 13.06 -4.80 11.43
CA ALA A 2 13.18 -3.35 11.44
C ALA A 2 12.41 -2.77 10.25
N ASN A 3 11.37 -1.97 10.52
CA ASN A 3 10.72 -1.17 9.49
C ASN A 3 11.70 -0.14 8.96
N GLY A 4 11.64 0.13 7.68
CA GLY A 4 12.45 1.16 7.06
C GLY A 4 13.66 0.69 6.30
N ALA A 5 13.96 -0.61 6.33
CA ALA A 5 15.04 -1.16 5.54
C ALA A 5 14.56 -1.57 4.14
N ILE A 6 15.50 -1.58 3.18
CA ILE A 6 15.20 -2.12 1.85
C ILE A 6 15.12 -3.64 1.97
N PRO A 7 14.03 -4.27 1.51
CA PRO A 7 13.89 -5.72 1.60
C PRO A 7 14.91 -6.49 0.77
N SER A 8 15.18 -7.72 1.17
CA SER A 8 16.08 -8.62 0.43
C SER A 8 15.36 -9.49 -0.60
N VAL A 9 14.03 -9.56 -0.53
CA VAL A 9 13.21 -10.34 -1.47
C VAL A 9 13.20 -9.64 -2.83
N SER A 10 13.48 -10.38 -3.90
CA SER A 10 13.39 -9.85 -5.26
C SER A 10 12.26 -10.53 -6.03
N PHE A 11 11.88 -9.95 -7.16
CA PHE A 11 10.88 -10.58 -8.04
C PHE A 11 11.34 -11.94 -8.57
N ASP A 12 12.65 -12.15 -8.66
CA ASP A 12 13.20 -13.45 -9.09
C ASP A 12 12.94 -14.56 -8.08
N ASP A 13 12.65 -14.20 -6.82
CA ASP A 13 12.33 -15.17 -5.77
C ASP A 13 10.87 -15.63 -5.81
N ILE A 14 10.05 -15.02 -6.67
CA ILE A 14 8.62 -15.28 -6.73
C ILE A 14 8.30 -16.03 -8.02
N GLY A 15 7.77 -17.24 -7.88
CA GLY A 15 7.39 -18.06 -9.03
C GLY A 15 5.90 -18.01 -9.33
N GLY A 16 5.54 -18.21 -10.60
CA GLY A 16 4.16 -18.40 -11.01
C GLY A 16 3.31 -17.15 -11.13
N LEU A 17 3.89 -15.95 -11.02
CA LEU A 17 3.17 -14.69 -11.07
C LEU A 17 3.77 -13.71 -12.08
N ASP A 18 4.28 -14.21 -13.20
CA ASP A 18 5.02 -13.40 -14.17
C ASP A 18 4.23 -12.22 -14.72
N GLU A 19 2.96 -12.42 -15.04
CA GLU A 19 2.12 -11.32 -15.57
C GLU A 19 1.85 -10.27 -14.50
N THR A 20 1.59 -10.69 -13.26
CA THR A 20 1.37 -9.77 -12.15
C THR A 20 2.63 -8.94 -11.88
N ILE A 21 3.79 -9.59 -11.91
CA ILE A 21 5.07 -8.93 -11.70
C ILE A 21 5.32 -7.89 -12.80
N GLN A 22 5.05 -8.26 -14.05
CA GLN A 22 5.22 -7.34 -15.16
C GLN A 22 4.31 -6.10 -15.01
N GLU A 23 3.06 -6.32 -14.63
CA GLU A 23 2.12 -5.23 -14.38
C GLU A 23 2.61 -4.32 -13.24
N MET A 24 3.11 -4.90 -12.15
CA MET A 24 3.66 -4.12 -11.03
C MET A 24 4.86 -3.29 -11.44
N LYS A 25 5.74 -3.83 -12.27
CA LYS A 25 6.89 -3.09 -12.77
C LYS A 25 6.46 -1.87 -13.59
N GLU A 26 5.49 -2.05 -14.47
CA GLU A 26 5.01 -0.97 -15.34
C GLU A 26 4.26 0.11 -14.56
N ILE A 27 3.42 -0.29 -13.61
CA ILE A 27 2.57 0.64 -12.86
C ILE A 27 3.33 1.34 -11.75
N ALA A 28 4.27 0.65 -11.10
CA ALA A 28 4.87 1.13 -9.86
C ALA A 28 6.36 1.39 -9.93
N VAL A 29 7.16 0.46 -10.47
CA VAL A 29 8.62 0.60 -10.45
C VAL A 29 9.07 1.76 -11.31
N VAL A 30 8.55 1.85 -12.53
CA VAL A 30 8.91 2.93 -13.46
C VAL A 30 8.57 4.31 -12.88
N PRO A 31 7.37 4.55 -12.35
CA PRO A 31 7.06 5.85 -11.73
C PRO A 31 7.91 6.19 -10.52
N LEU A 32 8.32 5.20 -9.72
CA LEU A 32 9.16 5.44 -8.55
C LEU A 32 10.59 5.78 -8.92
N ILE A 33 11.14 5.13 -9.95
CA ILE A 33 12.52 5.34 -10.38
C ILE A 33 12.62 6.55 -11.33
N HIS A 34 11.62 6.71 -12.19
CA HIS A 34 11.62 7.73 -13.24
C HIS A 34 10.35 8.57 -13.21
N PRO A 35 10.10 9.34 -12.13
CA PRO A 35 8.89 10.17 -12.07
C PRO A 35 8.85 11.23 -13.17
N GLU A 36 10.01 11.64 -13.69
CA GLU A 36 10.09 12.64 -14.77
C GLU A 36 9.45 12.18 -16.07
N VAL A 37 9.43 10.87 -16.32
CA VAL A 37 8.79 10.31 -17.53
C VAL A 37 7.29 10.57 -17.49
N TYR A 38 6.67 10.42 -16.34
CA TYR A 38 5.25 10.69 -16.16
C TYR A 38 4.92 12.18 -16.28
N LYS A 39 5.76 13.04 -15.72
CA LYS A 39 5.57 14.49 -15.81
C LYS A 39 5.65 14.98 -17.25
N LYS A 40 6.60 14.47 -18.03
CA LYS A 40 6.74 14.83 -19.45
C LYS A 40 5.53 14.41 -20.28
N ALA A 41 4.90 13.28 -19.91
CA ALA A 41 3.70 12.80 -20.58
C ALA A 41 2.43 13.51 -20.12
N GLY A 42 2.53 14.46 -19.19
CA GLY A 42 1.37 15.13 -18.61
C GLY A 42 0.55 14.26 -17.69
N GLN A 43 1.17 13.21 -17.16
CA GLN A 43 0.50 12.26 -16.26
C GLN A 43 1.09 12.32 -14.86
N GLU A 44 0.29 12.00 -13.87
CA GLU A 44 0.75 11.87 -12.50
C GLU A 44 1.07 10.42 -12.19
N PRO A 45 2.15 10.15 -11.42
CA PRO A 45 2.43 8.78 -10.97
C PRO A 45 1.31 8.27 -10.06
N PRO A 46 1.09 6.96 -10.00
CA PRO A 46 0.12 6.40 -9.06
C PRO A 46 0.47 6.76 -7.62
N LYS A 47 -0.54 7.06 -6.83
CA LYS A 47 -0.36 7.40 -5.41
C LYS A 47 -0.48 6.18 -4.52
N GLY A 48 -1.36 5.26 -4.90
CA GLY A 48 -1.59 4.04 -4.17
C GLY A 48 -1.98 2.90 -5.07
N ILE A 49 -1.54 1.71 -4.68
CA ILE A 49 -1.84 0.47 -5.41
C ILE A 49 -2.51 -0.48 -4.43
N LEU A 50 -3.60 -1.09 -4.86
CA LEU A 50 -4.29 -2.09 -4.07
C LEU A 50 -4.08 -3.47 -4.70
N LEU A 51 -3.40 -4.36 -3.97
CA LEU A 51 -3.22 -5.74 -4.38
C LEU A 51 -4.40 -6.55 -3.82
N TYR A 52 -5.12 -7.25 -4.68
CA TYR A 52 -6.25 -8.03 -4.25
C TYR A 52 -6.21 -9.43 -4.84
N GLY A 53 -6.72 -10.39 -4.08
CA GLY A 53 -6.74 -11.79 -4.49
C GLY A 53 -6.86 -12.70 -3.28
N PRO A 54 -6.88 -14.01 -3.50
CA PRO A 54 -7.06 -14.96 -2.41
C PRO A 54 -5.92 -14.90 -1.40
N PRO A 55 -6.15 -15.35 -0.16
CA PRO A 55 -5.08 -15.38 0.83
C PRO A 55 -3.97 -16.36 0.45
N GLY A 56 -2.77 -16.08 0.91
CA GLY A 56 -1.64 -17.00 0.73
C GLY A 56 -1.01 -17.00 -0.65
N VAL A 57 -1.34 -16.04 -1.52
CA VAL A 57 -0.78 -15.99 -2.88
C VAL A 57 0.51 -15.19 -2.99
N GLY A 58 0.95 -14.53 -1.90
CA GLY A 58 2.22 -13.82 -1.91
C GLY A 58 2.13 -12.31 -2.10
N LYS A 59 1.00 -11.69 -1.74
CA LYS A 59 0.85 -10.24 -1.87
C LYS A 59 1.92 -9.47 -1.09
N THR A 60 2.25 -9.93 0.11
CA THR A 60 3.30 -9.31 0.93
C THR A 60 4.67 -9.42 0.26
N LEU A 61 4.98 -10.58 -0.28
CA LEU A 61 6.26 -10.78 -0.98
C LEU A 61 6.36 -9.91 -2.22
N LEU A 62 5.26 -9.74 -2.95
CA LEU A 62 5.21 -8.85 -4.10
C LEU A 62 5.51 -7.40 -3.71
N ALA A 63 4.91 -6.94 -2.62
CA ALA A 63 5.16 -5.57 -2.14
C ALA A 63 6.63 -5.38 -1.72
N LYS A 64 7.21 -6.36 -1.04
CA LYS A 64 8.62 -6.32 -0.66
C LYS A 64 9.54 -6.33 -1.88
N ALA A 65 9.23 -7.18 -2.86
CA ALA A 65 10.02 -7.25 -4.09
C ALA A 65 9.94 -5.95 -4.88
N LEU A 66 8.77 -5.31 -4.88
CA LEU A 66 8.59 -4.00 -5.49
C LEU A 66 9.52 -2.96 -4.85
N ALA A 67 9.53 -2.90 -3.52
CA ALA A 67 10.38 -1.97 -2.80
C ALA A 67 11.86 -2.21 -3.10
N ARG A 68 12.28 -3.47 -3.15
CA ARG A 68 13.67 -3.81 -3.50
C ARG A 68 14.02 -3.38 -4.93
N GLU A 69 13.16 -3.67 -5.88
CA GLU A 69 13.39 -3.32 -7.28
C GLU A 69 13.55 -1.81 -7.46
N ALA A 70 12.73 -1.03 -6.75
CA ALA A 70 12.76 0.42 -6.81
C ALA A 70 13.73 1.05 -5.81
N GLN A 71 14.48 0.25 -5.06
CA GLN A 71 15.44 0.70 -4.04
C GLN A 71 14.79 1.60 -3.00
N CYS A 72 13.61 1.19 -2.52
CA CYS A 72 12.83 1.92 -1.54
C CYS A 72 12.87 1.25 -0.16
N ASN A 73 12.86 2.06 0.88
CA ASN A 73 12.63 1.57 2.23
C ASN A 73 11.20 1.00 2.32
N PHE A 74 11.00 0.01 3.17
CA PHE A 74 9.73 -0.69 3.28
C PHE A 74 9.20 -0.58 4.72
N LEU A 75 8.04 0.04 4.86
CA LEU A 75 7.36 0.15 6.15
C LEU A 75 6.04 -0.59 6.05
N THR A 76 5.68 -1.35 7.08
CA THR A 76 4.47 -2.16 7.03
C THR A 76 3.69 -2.08 8.32
N ILE A 77 2.37 -2.17 8.18
CA ILE A 77 1.44 -2.32 9.29
C ILE A 77 0.27 -3.15 8.78
N SER A 78 -0.41 -3.87 9.66
CA SER A 78 -1.61 -4.60 9.26
C SER A 78 -2.86 -3.93 9.81
N GLY A 79 -3.97 -4.11 9.09
CA GLY A 79 -5.27 -3.63 9.56
C GLY A 79 -5.61 -4.17 10.96
N PRO A 80 -5.51 -5.50 11.18
CA PRO A 80 -5.76 -6.05 12.52
C PRO A 80 -4.92 -5.45 13.64
N GLU A 81 -3.65 -5.13 13.42
CA GLU A 81 -2.82 -4.46 14.43
C GLU A 81 -3.41 -3.13 14.88
N LEU A 82 -4.03 -2.42 13.97
CA LEU A 82 -4.62 -1.13 14.28
C LEU A 82 -5.85 -1.27 15.19
N PHE A 83 -6.58 -2.38 15.09
CA PHE A 83 -7.73 -2.63 15.95
C PHE A 83 -7.34 -3.04 17.37
N THR A 84 -6.19 -3.68 17.54
CA THR A 84 -5.76 -4.16 18.87
C THR A 84 -5.04 -3.08 19.67
N ALA A 85 -4.78 -1.94 19.06
CA ALA A 85 -4.13 -0.83 19.74
C ALA A 85 -5.11 -0.14 20.71
N THR A 86 -4.56 0.45 21.78
CA THR A 86 -5.37 1.22 22.72
C THR A 86 -5.91 2.50 22.09
N TYR A 87 -6.86 3.13 22.78
CA TYR A 87 -7.50 4.36 22.27
C TYR A 87 -6.48 5.42 21.90
N GLY A 88 -6.60 5.92 20.67
CA GLY A 88 -5.69 6.94 20.13
C GLY A 88 -4.38 6.40 19.59
N GLU A 89 -4.00 5.18 19.94
CA GLU A 89 -2.75 4.57 19.48
C GLU A 89 -2.77 4.27 17.97
N SER A 90 -3.91 3.85 17.44
CA SER A 90 -4.05 3.49 16.03
C SER A 90 -3.78 4.67 15.12
N GLU A 91 -4.39 5.81 15.43
CA GLU A 91 -4.21 7.03 14.66
C GLU A 91 -2.76 7.52 14.74
N ARG A 92 -2.17 7.44 15.94
CA ARG A 92 -0.78 7.82 16.15
C ARG A 92 0.18 6.93 15.39
N LYS A 93 -0.04 5.61 15.39
CA LYS A 93 0.78 4.66 14.64
C LYS A 93 0.76 4.96 13.15
N LEU A 94 -0.41 5.24 12.60
CA LEU A 94 -0.54 5.59 11.19
C LEU A 94 0.23 6.87 10.88
N ARG A 95 0.03 7.91 11.68
CA ARG A 95 0.71 9.19 11.47
C ARG A 95 2.22 9.05 11.53
N GLU A 96 2.72 8.34 12.54
CA GLU A 96 4.16 8.15 12.72
C GLU A 96 4.77 7.35 11.56
N MET A 97 4.07 6.33 11.09
CA MET A 97 4.55 5.53 9.96
C MET A 97 4.65 6.36 8.69
N PHE A 98 3.64 7.18 8.41
CA PHE A 98 3.66 8.04 7.21
C PHE A 98 4.71 9.13 7.32
N GLU A 99 4.91 9.71 8.51
CA GLU A 99 5.97 10.68 8.73
C GLU A 99 7.35 10.05 8.52
N GLN A 100 7.56 8.83 9.03
CA GLN A 100 8.81 8.11 8.81
C GLN A 100 9.03 7.83 7.33
N ALA A 101 7.98 7.43 6.62
CA ALA A 101 8.08 7.16 5.19
C ALA A 101 8.54 8.41 4.41
N LYS A 102 8.05 9.58 4.80
CA LYS A 102 8.47 10.84 4.17
C LYS A 102 9.94 11.16 4.48
N ARG A 103 10.35 10.97 5.73
CA ARG A 103 11.74 11.23 6.13
C ARG A 103 12.72 10.32 5.41
N ASP A 104 12.34 9.06 5.24
CA ASP A 104 13.19 8.02 4.68
C ASP A 104 12.93 7.77 3.19
N ALA A 105 12.27 8.70 2.50
CA ALA A 105 11.98 8.56 1.09
C ALA A 105 13.25 8.30 0.26
N PRO A 106 13.18 7.49 -0.80
CA PRO A 106 11.98 6.85 -1.32
C PRO A 106 11.53 5.66 -0.47
N SER A 107 10.21 5.54 -0.27
CA SER A 107 9.63 4.55 0.62
C SER A 107 8.38 3.91 0.04
N VAL A 108 8.15 2.66 0.40
CA VAL A 108 6.89 1.97 0.17
C VAL A 108 6.24 1.73 1.53
N VAL A 109 5.01 2.21 1.70
CA VAL A 109 4.20 1.93 2.89
C VAL A 109 3.22 0.83 2.52
N TYR A 110 3.32 -0.30 3.19
CA TYR A 110 2.47 -1.46 2.93
C TYR A 110 1.47 -1.67 4.07
N ILE A 111 0.18 -1.64 3.73
CA ILE A 111 -0.90 -1.87 4.69
C ILE A 111 -1.55 -3.20 4.35
N ASP A 112 -1.22 -4.22 5.14
CA ASP A 112 -1.74 -5.57 4.94
C ASP A 112 -3.15 -5.67 5.52
N GLU A 113 -3.99 -6.47 4.85
CA GLU A 113 -5.38 -6.68 5.28
C GLU A 113 -6.11 -5.36 5.55
N ILE A 114 -6.06 -4.47 4.57
CA ILE A 114 -6.63 -3.13 4.71
C ILE A 114 -8.15 -3.16 4.90
N ASP A 115 -8.82 -4.23 4.47
CA ASP A 115 -10.25 -4.42 4.65
C ASP A 115 -10.65 -4.46 6.12
N ALA A 116 -9.74 -4.78 7.02
CA ALA A 116 -10.02 -4.77 8.45
C ALA A 116 -10.34 -3.36 8.98
N ILE A 117 -9.80 -2.32 8.34
CA ILE A 117 -9.99 -0.93 8.79
C ILE A 117 -10.75 -0.09 7.78
N ALA A 118 -11.06 -0.64 6.62
CA ALA A 118 -11.60 0.12 5.50
C ALA A 118 -12.74 -0.62 4.82
N SER A 119 -13.47 -1.40 5.58
CA SER A 119 -14.64 -2.12 5.07
C SER A 119 -15.82 -1.20 4.92
N SER A 120 -16.57 -1.35 3.85
CA SER A 120 -17.84 -0.64 3.65
C SER A 120 -18.95 -1.21 4.53
N ARG A 121 -18.75 -2.40 5.12
CA ARG A 121 -19.73 -3.02 5.97
C ARG A 121 -19.66 -2.45 7.39
N LYS A 122 -20.81 -2.05 7.92
CA LYS A 122 -20.88 -1.59 9.30
C LYS A 122 -20.82 -2.79 10.24
N THR A 123 -19.83 -2.80 11.09
CA THR A 123 -19.68 -3.81 12.14
C THR A 123 -19.96 -3.18 13.50
N GLY A 124 -19.94 -3.97 14.56
CA GLY A 124 -20.08 -3.46 15.91
C GLY A 124 -18.97 -2.50 16.36
N ASN A 125 -17.86 -2.45 15.60
CA ASN A 125 -16.74 -1.57 15.90
C ASN A 125 -16.69 -0.36 14.98
N GLY A 126 -17.85 0.08 14.47
CA GLY A 126 -17.92 1.13 13.46
C GLY A 126 -17.25 2.45 13.81
N GLU A 127 -17.28 2.84 15.09
CA GLU A 127 -16.66 4.09 15.52
C GLU A 127 -15.13 4.04 15.43
N LEU A 128 -14.52 2.96 15.89
CA LEU A 128 -13.07 2.79 15.82
C LEU A 128 -12.60 2.69 14.36
N GLU A 129 -13.27 1.85 13.58
CA GLU A 129 -12.98 1.69 12.17
C GLU A 129 -13.05 3.03 11.44
N LYS A 130 -14.09 3.81 11.71
CA LYS A 130 -14.30 5.11 11.10
C LYS A 130 -13.18 6.09 11.42
N ARG A 131 -12.70 6.11 12.67
CA ARG A 131 -11.61 6.98 13.07
C ARG A 131 -10.30 6.59 12.40
N ILE A 132 -10.02 5.29 12.34
CA ILE A 132 -8.82 4.78 11.68
C ILE A 132 -8.87 5.08 10.19
N LEU A 133 -9.99 4.84 9.54
CA LEU A 133 -10.17 5.15 8.13
C LEU A 133 -10.00 6.64 7.87
N THR A 134 -10.59 7.49 8.70
CA THR A 134 -10.45 8.94 8.56
C THR A 134 -8.97 9.36 8.65
N GLN A 135 -8.24 8.82 9.61
CA GLN A 135 -6.82 9.11 9.75
C GLN A 135 -6.03 8.64 8.52
N LEU A 136 -6.35 7.45 8.00
CA LEU A 136 -5.71 6.94 6.79
C LEU A 136 -5.95 7.86 5.60
N LEU A 137 -7.18 8.33 5.43
CA LEU A 137 -7.51 9.25 4.34
C LEU A 137 -6.75 10.58 4.46
N VAL A 138 -6.62 11.08 5.69
CA VAL A 138 -5.82 12.30 5.95
C VAL A 138 -4.37 12.07 5.53
N GLU A 139 -3.79 10.94 5.89
CA GLU A 139 -2.40 10.64 5.54
C GLU A 139 -2.23 10.48 4.02
N LEU A 140 -3.16 9.80 3.35
CA LEU A 140 -3.10 9.63 1.90
C LEU A 140 -3.19 10.96 1.17
N ASP A 141 -4.04 11.86 1.63
CA ASP A 141 -4.23 13.17 1.00
C ASP A 141 -3.11 14.15 1.36
N GLY A 142 -2.33 13.84 2.39
CA GLY A 142 -1.24 14.70 2.86
C GLY A 142 0.04 14.65 2.04
N PHE A 143 0.11 13.76 1.04
CA PHE A 143 1.29 13.70 0.17
C PHE A 143 1.08 14.65 -1.02
N GLU A 144 1.68 15.81 -0.96
CA GLU A 144 1.57 16.79 -2.04
C GLU A 144 2.47 16.44 -3.22
N GLU A 145 3.69 15.97 -2.95
CA GLU A 145 4.62 15.55 -4.00
C GLU A 145 4.72 14.04 -4.04
N ARG A 146 4.29 13.48 -5.15
CA ARG A 146 4.29 12.04 -5.38
C ARG A 146 5.53 11.62 -6.16
N GLY A 147 5.89 10.38 -6.02
CA GLY A 147 7.05 9.79 -6.67
C GLY A 147 8.09 9.31 -5.70
N LYS A 148 8.03 9.73 -4.44
CA LYS A 148 8.98 9.32 -3.40
C LYS A 148 8.37 8.42 -2.34
N VAL A 149 7.06 8.41 -2.19
CA VAL A 149 6.34 7.50 -1.30
C VAL A 149 5.20 6.87 -2.06
N LEU A 150 5.19 5.54 -2.11
CA LEU A 150 4.11 4.78 -2.70
C LEU A 150 3.39 4.01 -1.59
N ILE A 151 2.07 4.08 -1.59
CA ILE A 151 1.25 3.33 -0.64
C ILE A 151 0.74 2.08 -1.36
N VAL A 152 0.95 0.91 -0.74
CA VAL A 152 0.45 -0.36 -1.26
C VAL A 152 -0.44 -0.97 -0.19
N GLY A 153 -1.68 -1.25 -0.54
CA GLY A 153 -2.60 -1.97 0.33
C GLY A 153 -2.81 -3.38 -0.18
N SER A 154 -3.20 -4.29 0.68
CA SER A 154 -3.61 -5.61 0.25
C SER A 154 -4.94 -6.00 0.88
N THR A 155 -5.73 -6.76 0.14
CA THR A 155 -7.00 -7.28 0.63
C THR A 155 -7.33 -8.62 -0.03
N ASN A 156 -7.99 -9.50 0.73
CA ASN A 156 -8.59 -10.71 0.19
C ASN A 156 -10.05 -10.48 -0.22
N MET A 157 -10.59 -9.29 0.08
CA MET A 157 -12.01 -8.97 -0.06
C MET A 157 -12.21 -7.64 -0.76
N MET A 158 -11.85 -7.60 -2.03
CA MET A 158 -11.91 -6.36 -2.83
C MET A 158 -13.29 -5.69 -2.79
N GLU A 159 -14.35 -6.50 -2.86
CA GLU A 159 -15.72 -6.01 -2.89
C GLU A 159 -16.18 -5.35 -1.58
N SER A 160 -15.46 -5.55 -0.48
CA SER A 160 -15.79 -4.96 0.81
C SER A 160 -15.07 -3.65 1.10
N ILE A 161 -14.17 -3.22 0.22
CA ILE A 161 -13.39 -2.00 0.44
C ILE A 161 -14.27 -0.76 0.29
N ASP A 162 -14.14 0.19 1.22
CA ASP A 162 -14.86 1.45 1.17
C ASP A 162 -14.48 2.25 -0.08
N ASP A 163 -15.48 2.78 -0.77
CA ASP A 163 -15.28 3.55 -1.99
C ASP A 163 -14.39 4.78 -1.78
N ALA A 164 -14.37 5.32 -0.57
CA ALA A 164 -13.52 6.47 -0.27
C ALA A 164 -12.04 6.18 -0.55
N LEU A 165 -11.59 4.94 -0.32
CA LEU A 165 -10.20 4.56 -0.59
C LEU A 165 -9.90 4.40 -2.07
N LEU A 166 -10.92 4.17 -2.90
CA LEU A 166 -10.75 3.87 -4.31
C LEU A 166 -10.81 5.11 -5.20
N ARG A 167 -10.95 6.27 -4.61
CA ARG A 167 -11.03 7.53 -5.36
C ARG A 167 -9.67 7.92 -5.93
N ALA A 168 -9.71 8.78 -6.95
CA ALA A 168 -8.52 9.33 -7.56
C ALA A 168 -7.64 10.03 -6.50
N GLY A 169 -6.35 9.78 -6.57
CA GLY A 169 -5.40 10.33 -5.59
C GLY A 169 -5.20 9.49 -4.34
N ARG A 170 -5.91 8.37 -4.24
CA ARG A 170 -5.76 7.40 -3.15
C ARG A 170 -5.33 6.07 -3.75
N PHE A 171 -6.01 4.96 -3.48
CA PHE A 171 -5.71 3.69 -4.15
C PHE A 171 -6.33 3.72 -5.56
N ASP A 172 -5.66 4.41 -6.45
CA ASP A 172 -6.16 4.66 -7.80
C ASP A 172 -5.76 3.58 -8.81
N ARG A 173 -5.00 2.59 -8.39
CA ARG A 173 -4.64 1.43 -9.20
C ARG A 173 -4.92 0.15 -8.44
N ARG A 174 -5.42 -0.87 -9.14
CA ARG A 174 -5.72 -2.19 -8.59
C ARG A 174 -4.99 -3.25 -9.38
N ILE A 175 -4.37 -4.19 -8.67
CA ILE A 175 -3.65 -5.29 -9.30
C ILE A 175 -4.18 -6.58 -8.73
N HIS A 176 -4.69 -7.45 -9.57
CA HIS A 176 -5.16 -8.78 -9.19
C HIS A 176 -3.97 -9.71 -9.03
N VAL A 177 -3.91 -10.40 -7.90
CA VAL A 177 -2.88 -11.39 -7.61
C VAL A 177 -3.57 -12.75 -7.55
N PRO A 178 -3.56 -13.52 -8.66
CA PRO A 178 -4.22 -14.84 -8.70
C PRO A 178 -3.38 -15.89 -7.98
N TYR A 179 -3.92 -17.10 -7.91
CA TYR A 179 -3.11 -18.24 -7.49
C TYR A 179 -1.93 -18.41 -8.46
N PRO A 180 -0.73 -18.69 -7.96
CA PRO A 180 0.42 -18.94 -8.84
C PRO A 180 0.22 -20.14 -9.75
N ASP A 181 0.74 -20.04 -10.95
CA ASP A 181 0.71 -21.12 -11.92
C ASP A 181 1.70 -22.24 -11.56
#